data_8985fbb25e0b9ba74e64412f782b120c
#
_entry.id   8985fbb25e0b9ba74e64412f782b120c
#
_cell.length_a   1.000
_cell.length_b   1.000
_cell.length_c   1.000
_cell.angle_alpha   90.00
_cell.angle_beta   90.00
_cell.angle_gamma   90.00
#
_symmetry.space_group_name_H-M   'P 1'
#
loop_
_entity.id
_entity.type
_entity.pdbx_description
1 polymer ?
#
loop_
_entity_poly.entity_id
_entity_poly.type
_entity_poly.pdbx_seq_one_letter_code
_entity_poly.pdbx_strand_id
1 'polypeptide(L)' 'MKLEKREVTLNEKDGLSDVAYMEKALLFEYVEGLAKAGRKETRERLLQFIKETAEDLFLINDLLEKVRNAEV' A
#
# COMPACT_ATOMS: atom_id res chain seq x y z
N MET A 1 -7.09 0.43 3.34
CA MET A 1 -7.26 -1.03 3.42
C MET A 1 -6.57 -1.55 4.67
N LYS A 2 -7.24 -2.46 5.36
CA LYS A 2 -6.71 -3.08 6.58
C LYS A 2 -6.44 -4.55 6.32
N LEU A 3 -5.22 -5.00 6.58
CA LEU A 3 -4.83 -6.40 6.46
C LEU A 3 -4.44 -6.96 7.82
N GLU A 4 -4.92 -8.14 8.13
CA GLU A 4 -4.56 -8.83 9.37
C GLU A 4 -3.34 -9.72 9.14
N LYS A 5 -2.49 -9.82 10.16
CA LYS A 5 -1.35 -10.72 10.11
C LYS A 5 -1.84 -12.17 10.28
N ARG A 6 -1.63 -12.99 9.27
CA ARG A 6 -1.99 -14.40 9.27
C ARG A 6 -1.12 -15.15 8.27
N GLU A 7 -1.23 -16.45 8.25
CA GLU A 7 -0.57 -17.25 7.22
C GLU A 7 -1.17 -16.95 5.85
N VAL A 8 -0.32 -16.87 4.86
CA VAL A 8 -0.69 -16.51 3.51
C VAL A 8 -0.47 -17.68 2.57
N THR A 9 -1.50 -18.07 1.83
CA THR A 9 -1.42 -19.11 0.81
C THR A 9 -0.76 -18.60 -0.46
N LEU A 10 -0.41 -19.51 -1.40
CA LEU A 10 0.15 -19.12 -2.69
C LEU A 10 -0.79 -18.22 -3.49
N ASN A 11 -2.10 -18.54 -3.47
CA ASN A 11 -3.10 -17.72 -4.16
C ASN A 11 -3.21 -16.33 -3.53
N GLU A 12 -3.14 -16.26 -2.21
CA GLU A 12 -3.15 -14.99 -1.50
C GLU A 12 -1.88 -14.19 -1.77
N LYS A 13 -0.75 -14.85 -1.94
CA LYS A 13 0.50 -14.19 -2.31
C LYS A 13 0.36 -13.43 -3.63
N ASP A 14 -0.22 -14.08 -4.64
CA ASP A 14 -0.45 -13.44 -5.93
C ASP A 14 -1.42 -12.26 -5.79
N GLY A 15 -2.50 -12.45 -5.01
CA GLY A 15 -3.44 -11.38 -4.72
C GLY A 15 -2.81 -10.21 -3.97
N LEU A 16 -1.96 -10.51 -2.98
CA LEU A 16 -1.23 -9.47 -2.25
C LEU A 16 -0.26 -8.71 -3.15
N SER A 17 0.40 -9.40 -4.08
CA SER A 17 1.30 -8.75 -5.04
C SER A 17 0.53 -7.78 -5.93
N ASP A 18 -0.66 -8.18 -6.40
CA ASP A 18 -1.53 -7.32 -7.20
C ASP A 18 -1.99 -6.11 -6.41
N VAL A 19 -2.40 -6.31 -5.16
CA VAL A 19 -2.81 -5.21 -4.28
C VAL A 19 -1.65 -4.25 -4.02
N ALA A 20 -0.45 -4.77 -3.78
CA ALA A 20 0.74 -3.94 -3.60
C ALA A 20 0.99 -3.06 -4.83
N TYR A 21 0.83 -3.63 -6.02
CA TYR A 21 1.00 -2.90 -7.26
C TYR A 21 -0.02 -1.77 -7.40
N MET A 22 -1.29 -2.06 -7.10
CA MET A 22 -2.37 -1.07 -7.13
C MET A 22 -2.15 0.04 -6.11
N GLU A 23 -1.72 -0.30 -4.89
CA GLU A 23 -1.45 0.69 -3.84
C GLU A 23 -0.29 1.61 -4.23
N LYS A 24 0.75 1.07 -4.87
CA LYS A 24 1.85 1.88 -5.40
C LYS A 24 1.38 2.87 -6.44
N ALA A 25 0.50 2.43 -7.36
CA ALA A 25 -0.06 3.31 -8.39
C ALA A 25 -0.87 4.44 -7.75
N LEU A 26 -1.68 4.12 -6.75
CA LEU A 26 -2.46 5.11 -6.01
C LEU A 26 -1.55 6.10 -5.28
N LEU A 27 -0.49 5.61 -4.68
CA LEU A 27 0.47 6.45 -3.97
C LEU A 27 1.09 7.49 -4.92
N PHE A 28 1.51 7.06 -6.10
CA PHE A 28 2.05 7.97 -7.11
C PHE A 28 1.03 9.01 -7.56
N GLU A 29 -0.24 8.60 -7.74
CA GLU A 29 -1.31 9.53 -8.10
C GLU A 29 -1.56 10.57 -7.01
N TYR A 30 -1.55 10.16 -5.75
CA TYR A 30 -1.71 11.07 -4.62
C TYR A 30 -0.56 12.07 -4.53
N VAL A 31 0.68 11.60 -4.73
CA VAL A 31 1.85 12.46 -4.70
C VAL A 31 1.80 13.48 -5.84
N GLU A 32 1.41 13.04 -7.03
CA GLU A 32 1.23 13.95 -8.17
C GLU A 32 0.14 14.97 -7.90
N GLY A 33 -0.98 14.52 -7.33
CA GLY A 33 -2.06 15.43 -6.92
C GLY A 33 -1.61 16.44 -5.87
N LEU A 34 -0.80 16.00 -4.92
CA LEU A 34 -0.25 16.88 -3.88
C LEU A 34 0.61 17.99 -4.50
N ALA A 35 1.43 17.65 -5.50
CA ALA A 35 2.28 18.63 -6.18
C ALA A 35 1.47 19.72 -6.90
N LYS A 36 0.24 19.39 -7.31
CA LYS A 36 -0.66 20.30 -8.02
C LYS A 36 -1.68 20.99 -7.13
N ALA A 37 -1.84 20.55 -5.89
CA ALA A 37 -2.89 21.05 -5.00
C ALA A 37 -2.59 22.46 -4.53
N GLY A 38 -3.52 23.36 -4.81
CA GLY A 38 -3.40 24.76 -4.39
C GLY A 38 -3.99 25.05 -3.02
N ARG A 39 -4.98 24.24 -2.61
CA ARG A 39 -5.67 24.45 -1.35
C ARG A 39 -5.01 23.70 -0.21
N LYS A 40 -4.87 24.34 0.93
CA LYS A 40 -4.29 23.74 2.13
C LYS A 40 -5.06 22.49 2.56
N GLU A 41 -6.39 22.56 2.58
CA GLU A 41 -7.25 21.44 2.99
C GLU A 41 -7.06 20.23 2.07
N THR A 42 -6.96 20.45 0.77
CA THR A 42 -6.72 19.40 -0.21
C THR A 42 -5.36 18.75 0.03
N ARG A 43 -4.33 19.56 0.29
CA ARG A 43 -2.99 19.05 0.59
C ARG A 43 -2.97 18.20 1.85
N GLU A 44 -3.67 18.63 2.89
CA GLU A 44 -3.75 17.88 4.15
C GLU A 44 -4.43 16.52 3.96
N ARG A 45 -5.51 16.47 3.18
CA ARG A 45 -6.19 15.22 2.87
C ARG A 45 -5.31 14.28 2.05
N LEU A 46 -4.62 14.80 1.06
CA LEU A 46 -3.70 14.01 0.25
C LEU A 46 -2.55 13.46 1.09
N LEU A 47 -2.01 14.23 1.99
CA LEU A 47 -0.97 13.75 2.90
C LEU A 47 -1.47 12.62 3.79
N GLN A 48 -2.72 12.70 4.26
CA GLN A 48 -3.32 11.63 5.04
C GLN A 48 -3.47 10.35 4.21
N PHE A 49 -3.96 10.46 2.97
CA PHE A 49 -4.08 9.31 2.07
C PHE A 49 -2.71 8.71 1.75
N ILE A 50 -1.70 9.54 1.52
CA ILE A 50 -0.34 9.08 1.26
C ILE A 50 0.18 8.27 2.45
N LYS A 51 -0.02 8.78 3.65
CA LYS A 51 0.40 8.10 4.88
C LYS A 51 -0.29 6.73 5.02
N GLU A 52 -1.61 6.70 4.87
CA GLU A 52 -2.39 5.47 4.99
C GLU A 52 -1.98 4.45 3.92
N THR A 53 -1.80 4.90 2.70
CA THR A 53 -1.39 4.02 1.60
C THR A 53 0.01 3.47 1.83
N ALA A 54 0.93 4.29 2.32
CA ALA A 54 2.28 3.84 2.65
C ALA A 54 2.27 2.80 3.77
N GLU A 55 1.46 3.00 4.80
CA GLU A 55 1.32 2.04 5.90
C GLU A 55 0.78 0.71 5.40
N ASP A 56 -0.22 0.73 4.52
CA ASP A 56 -0.76 -0.48 3.88
C ASP A 56 0.31 -1.19 3.07
N LEU A 57 1.12 -0.46 2.31
CA LEU A 57 2.20 -1.04 1.51
C LEU A 57 3.25 -1.72 2.40
N PHE A 58 3.61 -1.12 3.50
CA PHE A 58 4.56 -1.71 4.44
C PHE A 58 4.01 -3.02 4.99
N LEU A 59 2.74 -3.05 5.37
CA LEU A 59 2.10 -4.25 5.87
C LEU A 59 2.06 -5.35 4.80
N ILE A 60 1.70 -5.01 3.57
CA ILE A 60 1.66 -5.96 2.45
C ILE A 60 3.05 -6.51 2.19
N ASN A 61 4.07 -5.67 2.15
CA ASN A 61 5.44 -6.09 1.93
C ASN A 61 5.94 -7.02 3.04
N ASP A 62 5.59 -6.75 4.28
CA ASP A 62 5.92 -7.61 5.41
C ASP A 62 5.28 -8.99 5.27
N LEU A 63 4.02 -9.03 4.86
CA LEU A 63 3.32 -10.29 4.63
C LEU A 63 3.93 -11.09 3.47
N LEU A 64 4.27 -10.41 2.38
CA LEU A 64 4.90 -11.03 1.22
C LEU A 64 6.27 -11.59 1.57
N GLU A 65 7.05 -10.88 2.34
CA GLU A 65 8.37 -11.35 2.79
C GLU A 65 8.23 -12.59 3.68
N LYS A 66 7.23 -12.61 4.54
CA LYS A 66 6.94 -13.75 5.40
C LYS A 66 6.62 -15.00 4.57
N VAL A 67 5.85 -14.86 3.51
CA VAL A 67 5.53 -15.96 2.60
C VAL A 67 6.78 -16.43 1.87
N ARG A 68 7.61 -15.52 1.39
CA ARG A 68 8.86 -15.84 0.70
C ARG A 68 9.78 -16.66 1.61
N ASN A 69 9.91 -16.27 2.86
CA ASN A 69 10.74 -16.97 3.82
C ASN A 69 10.19 -18.36 4.14
N ALA A 70 8.87 -18.53 4.14
CA ALA A 70 8.24 -19.82 4.39
C ALA A 70 8.40 -20.80 3.23
N GLU A 71 8.62 -20.32 2.01
CA GLU A 71 8.80 -21.15 0.81
C GLU A 71 10.21 -21.73 0.68
N VAL A 72 11.14 -21.26 1.48
CA VAL A 72 12.52 -21.77 1.52
C VAL A 72 12.64 -22.97 2.47
#